data_c14f5b7e3a3ab4225616862b52f3f682
#
_entry.id   c14f5b7e3a3ab4225616862b52f3f682
#
_cell.length_a   1.000
_cell.length_b   1.000
_cell.length_c   1.000
_cell.angle_alpha   90.00
_cell.angle_beta   90.00
_cell.angle_gamma   90.00
#
_symmetry.space_group_name_H-M   'P 1'
#
loop_
_entity.id
_entity.type
_entity.pdbx_description
1 polymer ?
#
loop_
_entity_poly.entity_id
_entity_poly.type
_entity_poly.pdbx_seq_one_letter_code
_entity_poly.pdbx_strand_id
1 'polypeptide(L)'
;MKKTILYTFIVLVSVGFLSAIWLTLKHKNDPNYYPDGWVDLGLSVKWESKNLGVKSPEQAGELVKWIILGPLSEYETRDSITMYAGLDNTASGSGQVITNMDRPAGWGLPTSDEFNELIEKCSWQWTELDGVKGYRITSNVPGYTTRSIFLPAAGYRNPDNNEVNDYGITGAYWTGSRKGNDSGCCLIFDSTHQFVDNRSLSSGLCLRLVCK
;
A
#
# COMPACT_ATOMS: atom_id res chain seq x y z
N MET A 1 -6.98 41.18 33.99
CA MET A 1 -7.51 40.34 32.89
C MET A 1 -6.57 40.21 31.69
N LYS A 2 -6.04 41.27 31.07
CA LYS A 2 -5.18 41.18 29.88
C LYS A 2 -3.86 40.38 30.07
N LYS A 3 -3.19 40.49 31.22
CA LYS A 3 -1.95 39.73 31.49
C LYS A 3 -2.17 38.22 31.66
N THR A 4 -3.28 37.81 32.27
CA THR A 4 -3.60 36.39 32.48
C THR A 4 -3.89 35.68 31.15
N ILE A 5 -4.61 36.38 30.26
CA ILE A 5 -4.93 35.84 28.91
C ILE A 5 -3.64 35.66 28.08
N LEU A 6 -2.71 36.61 28.16
CA LEU A 6 -1.43 36.55 27.45
C LEU A 6 -0.57 35.37 27.96
N TYR A 7 -0.46 35.15 29.26
CA TYR A 7 0.26 34.01 29.84
C TYR A 7 -0.35 32.68 29.44
N THR A 8 -1.68 32.54 29.43
CA THR A 8 -2.36 31.33 29.01
C THR A 8 -2.11 31.02 27.54
N PHE A 9 -2.09 32.06 26.70
CA PHE A 9 -1.79 31.90 25.27
C PHE A 9 -0.34 31.47 25.01
N ILE A 10 0.62 32.06 25.73
CA ILE A 10 2.05 31.69 25.63
C ILE A 10 2.28 30.24 26.08
N VAL A 11 1.65 29.80 27.16
CA VAL A 11 1.76 28.41 27.66
C VAL A 11 1.16 27.42 26.66
N LEU A 12 0.00 27.70 26.09
CA LEU A 12 -0.64 26.84 25.10
C LEU A 12 0.20 26.72 23.81
N VAL A 13 0.79 27.81 23.33
CA VAL A 13 1.67 27.81 22.17
C VAL A 13 2.95 27.04 22.45
N SER A 14 3.56 27.20 23.65
CA SER A 14 4.79 26.49 24.01
C SER A 14 4.55 24.98 24.19
N VAL A 15 3.43 24.55 24.77
CA VAL A 15 3.05 23.15 24.90
C VAL A 15 2.78 22.52 23.51
N GLY A 16 2.11 23.27 22.62
CA GLY A 16 1.89 22.84 21.23
C GLY A 16 3.21 22.67 20.46
N PHE A 17 4.16 23.57 20.63
CA PHE A 17 5.49 23.50 20.01
C PHE A 17 6.33 22.34 20.56
N LEU A 18 6.31 22.12 21.87
CA LEU A 18 7.03 21.01 22.50
C LEU A 18 6.43 19.65 22.12
N SER A 19 5.12 19.54 22.00
CA SER A 19 4.47 18.30 21.54
C SER A 19 4.76 18.02 20.06
N ALA A 20 4.79 19.02 19.20
CA ALA A 20 5.17 18.88 17.81
C ALA A 20 6.64 18.45 17.65
N ILE A 21 7.56 19.07 18.40
CA ILE A 21 8.98 18.69 18.43
C ILE A 21 9.14 17.26 18.96
N TRP A 22 8.43 16.88 20.02
CA TRP A 22 8.49 15.53 20.59
C TRP A 22 7.97 14.47 19.60
N LEU A 23 6.85 14.76 18.89
CA LEU A 23 6.33 13.89 17.82
C LEU A 23 7.36 13.73 16.69
N THR A 24 7.95 14.83 16.24
CA THR A 24 8.98 14.83 15.18
C THR A 24 10.22 14.03 15.59
N LEU A 25 10.68 14.20 16.84
CA LEU A 25 11.82 13.46 17.37
C LEU A 25 11.52 11.98 17.58
N LYS A 26 10.29 11.64 18.01
CA LYS A 26 9.83 10.26 18.15
C LYS A 26 9.80 9.56 16.80
N HIS A 27 9.26 10.22 15.77
CA HIS A 27 9.23 9.66 14.41
C HIS A 27 10.64 9.55 13.80
N LYS A 28 11.53 10.53 14.03
CA LYS A 28 12.89 10.50 13.48
C LYS A 28 13.73 9.33 14.02
N ASN A 29 13.42 8.83 15.21
CA ASN A 29 14.10 7.69 15.82
C ASN A 29 13.39 6.35 15.60
N ASP A 30 12.24 6.33 14.92
CA ASP A 30 11.57 5.10 14.52
C ASP A 30 12.26 4.55 13.26
N PRO A 31 12.87 3.34 13.31
CA PRO A 31 13.50 2.73 12.13
C PRO A 31 12.52 2.47 10.98
N ASN A 32 11.21 2.53 11.25
CA ASN A 32 10.16 2.38 10.25
C ASN A 32 9.51 3.72 9.86
N TYR A 33 10.07 4.84 10.28
CA TYR A 33 9.63 6.16 9.82
C TYR A 33 10.33 6.53 8.52
N TYR A 34 9.57 6.62 7.46
CA TYR A 34 10.02 6.96 6.11
C TYR A 34 9.35 8.27 5.68
N PRO A 35 10.01 9.42 5.84
CA PRO A 35 9.41 10.73 5.55
C PRO A 35 9.02 10.91 4.07
N ASP A 36 9.68 10.20 3.17
CA ASP A 36 9.38 10.14 1.74
C ASP A 36 8.33 9.05 1.39
N GLY A 37 7.92 8.26 2.40
CA GLY A 37 6.96 7.17 2.21
C GLY A 37 7.54 5.89 1.60
N TRP A 38 8.84 5.84 1.26
CA TRP A 38 9.50 4.70 0.62
C TRP A 38 10.41 3.94 1.57
N VAL A 39 10.25 2.62 1.62
CA VAL A 39 11.02 1.70 2.46
C VAL A 39 11.99 0.93 1.58
N ASP A 40 13.28 1.15 1.79
CA ASP A 40 14.34 0.35 1.17
C ASP A 40 14.59 -0.89 2.03
N LEU A 41 14.13 -2.05 1.57
CA LEU A 41 14.36 -3.35 2.22
C LEU A 41 15.66 -4.04 1.76
N GLY A 42 16.48 -3.36 0.94
CA GLY A 42 17.67 -3.97 0.31
C GLY A 42 17.31 -4.94 -0.83
N LEU A 43 16.12 -4.80 -1.39
CA LEU A 43 15.61 -5.56 -2.52
C LEU A 43 15.86 -4.81 -3.84
N SER A 44 15.43 -5.40 -4.95
CA SER A 44 15.56 -4.80 -6.28
C SER A 44 14.81 -3.47 -6.44
N VAL A 45 13.79 -3.24 -5.60
CA VAL A 45 12.97 -2.04 -5.57
C VAL A 45 12.71 -1.60 -4.12
N LYS A 46 12.41 -0.31 -3.93
CA LYS A 46 11.86 0.21 -2.68
C LYS A 46 10.35 0.06 -2.68
N TRP A 47 9.77 -0.16 -1.52
CA TRP A 47 8.34 -0.37 -1.31
C TRP A 47 7.69 0.84 -0.67
N GLU A 48 6.52 1.25 -1.12
CA GLU A 48 5.74 2.25 -0.41
C GLU A 48 5.35 1.71 0.97
N SER A 49 5.44 2.54 2.02
CA SER A 49 5.17 2.13 3.41
C SER A 49 3.71 1.78 3.68
N LYS A 50 2.79 2.21 2.80
CA LYS A 50 1.34 2.09 2.92
C LYS A 50 0.69 1.79 1.57
N ASN A 51 -0.57 1.37 1.57
CA ASN A 51 -1.34 1.16 0.35
C ASN A 51 -1.62 2.49 -0.37
N LEU A 52 -1.91 2.42 -1.65
CA LEU A 52 -2.20 3.60 -2.46
C LEU A 52 -3.42 4.36 -1.92
N GLY A 53 -3.28 5.68 -1.81
CA GLY A 53 -4.36 6.59 -1.43
C GLY A 53 -4.69 6.67 0.06
N VAL A 54 -3.95 5.96 0.94
CA VAL A 54 -4.19 5.98 2.39
C VAL A 54 -3.16 6.81 3.15
N LYS A 55 -3.44 7.08 4.43
CA LYS A 55 -2.59 7.91 5.30
C LYS A 55 -1.63 7.09 6.17
N SER A 56 -1.98 5.85 6.49
CA SER A 56 -1.21 4.99 7.39
C SER A 56 -1.15 3.52 6.92
N PRO A 57 -0.15 2.74 7.39
CA PRO A 57 0.15 1.40 6.87
C PRO A 57 -0.96 0.36 7.06
N GLU A 58 -1.75 0.48 8.14
CA GLU A 58 -2.84 -0.46 8.47
C GLU A 58 -4.09 -0.27 7.60
N GLN A 59 -4.21 0.87 6.93
CA GLN A 59 -5.38 1.15 6.11
C GLN A 59 -5.36 0.33 4.82
N ALA A 60 -6.47 -0.34 4.53
CA ALA A 60 -6.63 -1.18 3.34
C ALA A 60 -6.54 -0.38 2.03
N GLY A 61 -7.09 0.84 2.02
CA GLY A 61 -7.30 1.61 0.80
C GLY A 61 -8.45 1.07 -0.04
N GLU A 62 -8.54 1.56 -1.25
CA GLU A 62 -9.52 1.10 -2.24
C GLU A 62 -9.13 -0.28 -2.78
N LEU A 63 -10.14 -1.16 -2.93
CA LEU A 63 -10.02 -2.43 -3.64
C LEU A 63 -10.33 -2.21 -5.11
N VAL A 64 -9.31 -2.20 -5.94
CA VAL A 64 -9.34 -1.73 -7.33
C VAL A 64 -9.46 -2.88 -8.30
N LYS A 65 -10.38 -2.79 -9.27
CA LYS A 65 -10.45 -3.70 -10.40
C LYS A 65 -9.32 -3.40 -11.39
N TRP A 66 -8.79 -4.44 -12.03
CA TRP A 66 -7.84 -4.26 -13.10
C TRP A 66 -8.58 -3.86 -14.37
N ILE A 67 -8.54 -2.58 -14.72
CA ILE A 67 -9.14 -2.08 -15.95
C ILE A 67 -8.02 -1.62 -16.89
N ILE A 68 -8.07 -2.13 -18.11
CA ILE A 68 -7.18 -1.71 -19.19
C ILE A 68 -7.95 -0.77 -20.10
N LEU A 69 -7.42 0.43 -20.25
CA LEU A 69 -7.90 1.39 -21.24
C LEU A 69 -6.98 1.36 -22.45
N GLY A 70 -7.46 0.83 -23.57
CA GLY A 70 -6.75 0.83 -24.84
C GLY A 70 -6.17 -0.51 -25.30
N PRO A 71 -5.52 -0.58 -26.48
CA PRO A 71 -4.93 -1.80 -27.02
C PRO A 71 -3.77 -2.27 -26.17
N LEU A 72 -3.67 -3.61 -25.97
CA LEU A 72 -2.69 -4.28 -25.13
C LEU A 72 -1.22 -3.92 -25.43
N SER A 73 -0.93 -3.55 -26.67
CA SER A 73 0.42 -3.19 -27.12
C SER A 73 0.98 -1.87 -26.54
N GLU A 74 0.12 -1.03 -25.96
CA GLU A 74 0.53 0.27 -25.39
C GLU A 74 0.80 0.21 -23.88
N TYR A 75 0.51 -0.92 -23.19
CA TYR A 75 0.50 -1.01 -21.73
C TYR A 75 1.53 -1.97 -21.13
N GLU A 76 2.54 -2.38 -21.90
CA GLU A 76 3.56 -3.32 -21.43
C GLU A 76 4.64 -2.69 -20.54
N THR A 77 4.61 -1.39 -20.31
CA THR A 77 5.58 -0.69 -19.46
C THR A 77 4.96 -0.32 -18.11
N ARG A 78 5.78 -0.35 -17.05
CA ARG A 78 5.42 0.07 -15.69
C ARG A 78 4.75 1.47 -15.65
N ASP A 79 5.09 2.33 -16.58
CA ASP A 79 4.66 3.74 -16.64
C ASP A 79 3.27 3.95 -17.26
N SER A 80 2.65 2.90 -17.83
CA SER A 80 1.41 3.02 -18.62
C SER A 80 0.19 2.33 -17.99
N ILE A 81 0.25 1.90 -16.72
CA ILE A 81 -0.87 1.27 -16.03
C ILE A 81 -1.85 2.34 -15.55
N THR A 82 -3.04 2.34 -16.12
CA THR A 82 -4.18 3.13 -15.63
C THR A 82 -5.12 2.22 -14.87
N MET A 83 -5.40 2.54 -13.62
CA MET A 83 -6.31 1.79 -12.74
C MET A 83 -7.48 2.66 -12.31
N TYR A 84 -8.66 2.06 -12.19
CA TYR A 84 -9.86 2.70 -11.71
C TYR A 84 -10.20 2.22 -10.30
N ALA A 85 -10.28 3.14 -9.37
CA ALA A 85 -10.80 2.91 -8.03
C ALA A 85 -12.28 3.30 -7.95
N GLY A 86 -13.08 2.50 -7.24
CA GLY A 86 -14.44 2.90 -6.85
C GLY A 86 -15.49 2.88 -7.95
N LEU A 87 -15.44 1.96 -8.92
CA LEU A 87 -16.57 1.74 -9.81
C LEU A 87 -17.70 1.03 -9.06
N ASP A 88 -18.59 1.84 -8.49
CA ASP A 88 -19.94 1.41 -8.19
C ASP A 88 -20.67 1.10 -9.50
N ASN A 89 -21.43 0.00 -9.55
CA ASN A 89 -22.18 -0.42 -10.75
C ASN A 89 -23.35 0.52 -11.12
N THR A 90 -23.42 1.69 -10.50
CA THR A 90 -24.38 2.73 -10.88
C THR A 90 -23.80 3.54 -12.03
N ALA A 91 -24.56 3.72 -13.10
CA ALA A 91 -24.21 4.41 -14.34
C ALA A 91 -23.83 5.91 -14.19
N SER A 92 -23.46 6.35 -13.00
CA SER A 92 -22.96 7.69 -12.67
C SER A 92 -21.55 7.56 -12.10
N GLY A 93 -20.62 7.05 -12.92
CA GLY A 93 -19.26 6.76 -12.52
C GLY A 93 -18.44 8.00 -12.26
N SER A 94 -18.25 8.33 -11.00
CA SER A 94 -17.12 9.14 -10.53
C SER A 94 -15.99 8.24 -10.03
N GLY A 95 -15.61 7.24 -10.84
CA GLY A 95 -14.41 6.45 -10.59
C GLY A 95 -13.18 7.34 -10.71
N GLN A 96 -12.35 7.40 -9.68
CA GLN A 96 -11.10 8.15 -9.74
C GLN A 96 -10.10 7.36 -10.60
N VAL A 97 -9.69 7.95 -11.72
CA VAL A 97 -8.62 7.39 -12.57
C VAL A 97 -7.29 7.64 -11.86
N ILE A 98 -6.60 6.58 -11.50
CA ILE A 98 -5.25 6.68 -10.95
C ILE A 98 -4.29 6.69 -12.14
N THR A 99 -3.90 7.88 -12.57
CA THR A 99 -2.90 8.07 -13.64
C THR A 99 -1.54 8.36 -13.06
N ASN A 100 -0.50 8.06 -13.83
CA ASN A 100 0.91 8.29 -13.46
C ASN A 100 1.32 9.77 -13.35
N MET A 101 0.40 10.73 -13.55
CA MET A 101 0.76 12.13 -13.83
C MET A 101 1.37 12.92 -12.67
N ASP A 102 1.24 12.44 -11.41
CA ASP A 102 1.70 13.19 -10.23
C ASP A 102 2.76 12.48 -9.39
N ARG A 103 3.45 11.45 -9.93
CA ARG A 103 4.39 10.65 -9.14
C ARG A 103 5.79 10.59 -9.77
N PRO A 104 6.85 10.38 -8.95
CA PRO A 104 8.23 10.33 -9.44
C PRO A 104 8.43 9.27 -10.52
N ALA A 105 9.28 9.53 -11.48
CA ALA A 105 9.67 8.56 -12.51
C ALA A 105 10.20 7.27 -11.88
N GLY A 106 9.80 6.11 -12.43
CA GLY A 106 10.27 4.79 -11.99
C GLY A 106 9.42 4.11 -10.90
N TRP A 107 8.30 4.69 -10.46
CA TRP A 107 7.35 4.01 -9.59
C TRP A 107 6.28 3.27 -10.40
N GLY A 108 5.66 2.27 -9.79
CA GLY A 108 4.59 1.50 -10.40
C GLY A 108 4.12 0.37 -9.50
N LEU A 109 3.30 -0.53 -10.06
CA LEU A 109 2.96 -1.77 -9.38
C LEU A 109 4.18 -2.71 -9.37
N PRO A 110 4.34 -3.51 -8.31
CA PRO A 110 5.35 -4.56 -8.30
C PRO A 110 5.06 -5.60 -9.39
N THR A 111 6.09 -6.17 -9.95
CA THR A 111 6.00 -7.37 -10.79
C THR A 111 5.79 -8.61 -9.93
N SER A 112 5.44 -9.74 -10.56
CA SER A 112 5.39 -11.04 -9.88
C SER A 112 6.74 -11.42 -9.27
N ASP A 113 7.84 -11.12 -9.96
CA ASP A 113 9.21 -11.43 -9.48
C ASP A 113 9.58 -10.57 -8.27
N GLU A 114 9.18 -9.30 -8.23
CA GLU A 114 9.42 -8.43 -7.07
C GLU A 114 8.63 -8.87 -5.83
N PHE A 115 7.39 -9.41 -5.98
CA PHE A 115 6.69 -10.05 -4.87
C PHE A 115 7.34 -11.38 -4.46
N ASN A 116 7.81 -12.20 -5.40
CA ASN A 116 8.56 -13.42 -5.08
C ASN A 116 9.86 -13.07 -4.33
N GLU A 117 10.58 -12.04 -4.76
CA GLU A 117 11.76 -11.54 -4.04
C GLU A 117 11.42 -11.10 -2.61
N LEU A 118 10.29 -10.40 -2.40
CA LEU A 118 9.80 -10.01 -1.07
C LEU A 118 9.49 -11.24 -0.21
N ILE A 119 8.89 -12.29 -0.79
CA ILE A 119 8.59 -13.55 -0.10
C ILE A 119 9.89 -14.26 0.31
N GLU A 120 10.86 -14.37 -0.59
CA GLU A 120 12.09 -15.13 -0.39
C GLU A 120 13.09 -14.46 0.54
N LYS A 121 13.22 -13.12 0.45
CA LYS A 121 14.27 -12.36 1.14
C LYS A 121 13.82 -11.66 2.41
N CYS A 122 12.56 -11.78 2.80
CA CYS A 122 12.04 -11.16 4.01
C CYS A 122 11.38 -12.18 4.95
N SER A 123 11.35 -11.86 6.23
CA SER A 123 10.59 -12.58 7.25
C SER A 123 9.17 -12.03 7.30
N TRP A 124 8.18 -12.93 7.25
CA TRP A 124 6.76 -12.63 7.28
C TRP A 124 6.18 -13.00 8.64
N GLN A 125 5.74 -12.01 9.42
CA GLN A 125 5.15 -12.20 10.73
C GLN A 125 3.68 -11.76 10.69
N TRP A 126 2.75 -12.73 10.83
CA TRP A 126 1.34 -12.43 11.00
C TRP A 126 1.11 -11.69 12.32
N THR A 127 0.50 -10.53 12.27
CA THR A 127 0.32 -9.66 13.43
C THR A 127 -0.86 -8.72 13.23
N GLU A 128 -1.04 -7.83 14.18
CA GLU A 128 -2.05 -6.76 14.14
C GLU A 128 -1.37 -5.41 14.31
N LEU A 129 -1.79 -4.42 13.53
CA LEU A 129 -1.38 -3.04 13.60
C LEU A 129 -2.63 -2.16 13.70
N ASP A 130 -2.79 -1.44 14.81
CA ASP A 130 -3.94 -0.57 15.09
C ASP A 130 -5.31 -1.25 14.84
N GLY A 131 -5.45 -2.51 15.28
CA GLY A 131 -6.68 -3.31 15.15
C GLY A 131 -6.86 -3.99 13.79
N VAL A 132 -5.92 -3.86 12.86
CA VAL A 132 -5.98 -4.46 11.52
C VAL A 132 -4.98 -5.61 11.42
N LYS A 133 -5.47 -6.81 11.11
CA LYS A 133 -4.63 -7.99 10.87
C LYS A 133 -3.89 -7.90 9.53
N GLY A 134 -2.70 -8.49 9.48
CA GLY A 134 -1.88 -8.51 8.28
C GLY A 134 -0.49 -9.04 8.55
N TYR A 135 0.41 -8.85 7.60
CA TYR A 135 1.80 -9.21 7.74
C TYR A 135 2.69 -8.00 7.99
N ARG A 136 3.50 -8.07 9.06
CA ARG A 136 4.75 -7.30 9.15
C ARG A 136 5.81 -8.07 8.39
N ILE A 137 6.39 -7.42 7.40
CA ILE A 137 7.39 -7.99 6.50
C ILE A 137 8.70 -7.27 6.76
N THR A 138 9.68 -7.98 7.34
CA THR A 138 10.97 -7.44 7.76
C THR A 138 12.07 -8.00 6.88
N SER A 139 12.96 -7.16 6.41
CA SER A 139 14.09 -7.59 5.57
C SER A 139 15.03 -8.55 6.29
N ASN A 140 15.48 -9.60 5.60
CA ASN A 140 16.59 -10.47 6.02
C ASN A 140 17.92 -10.07 5.37
N VAL A 141 17.94 -9.03 4.51
CA VAL A 141 19.14 -8.57 3.82
C VAL A 141 20.08 -7.87 4.82
N PRO A 142 21.38 -8.24 4.90
CA PRO A 142 22.33 -7.59 5.78
C PRO A 142 22.36 -6.07 5.57
N GLY A 143 22.29 -5.30 6.66
CA GLY A 143 22.21 -3.84 6.64
C GLY A 143 20.79 -3.27 6.56
N TYR A 144 19.77 -4.11 6.31
CA TYR A 144 18.36 -3.71 6.20
C TYR A 144 17.44 -4.40 7.21
N THR A 145 17.96 -5.23 8.10
CA THR A 145 17.20 -6.10 9.00
C THR A 145 16.34 -5.38 10.06
N THR A 146 16.47 -4.07 10.19
CA THR A 146 15.62 -3.23 11.04
C THR A 146 14.44 -2.61 10.27
N ARG A 147 14.38 -2.79 8.94
CA ARG A 147 13.39 -2.16 8.08
C ARG A 147 12.26 -3.11 7.78
N SER A 148 11.05 -2.62 7.86
CA SER A 148 9.85 -3.41 7.60
C SER A 148 8.74 -2.59 6.94
N ILE A 149 7.83 -3.31 6.27
CA ILE A 149 6.54 -2.79 5.80
C ILE A 149 5.41 -3.59 6.44
N PHE A 150 4.20 -3.06 6.40
CA PHE A 150 2.99 -3.78 6.80
C PHE A 150 2.04 -3.91 5.62
N LEU A 151 1.57 -5.13 5.36
CA LEU A 151 0.53 -5.42 4.37
C LEU A 151 -0.75 -5.86 5.10
N PRO A 152 -1.81 -5.02 5.15
CA PRO A 152 -3.08 -5.40 5.76
C PRO A 152 -3.78 -6.55 5.01
N ALA A 153 -4.43 -7.44 5.76
CA ALA A 153 -5.32 -8.47 5.25
C ALA A 153 -6.68 -7.85 4.92
N ALA A 154 -6.72 -7.10 3.83
CA ALA A 154 -7.88 -6.29 3.42
C ALA A 154 -8.99 -7.09 2.71
N GLY A 155 -8.80 -8.40 2.54
CA GLY A 155 -9.69 -9.20 1.72
C GLY A 155 -9.59 -8.88 0.23
N TYR A 156 -10.65 -9.17 -0.48
CA TYR A 156 -10.82 -8.83 -1.89
C TYR A 156 -12.29 -8.48 -2.18
N ARG A 157 -12.54 -7.67 -3.19
CA ARG A 157 -13.89 -7.38 -3.66
C ARG A 157 -14.31 -8.43 -4.68
N ASN A 158 -15.40 -9.12 -4.39
CA ASN A 158 -15.96 -10.14 -5.26
C ASN A 158 -16.60 -9.49 -6.50
N PRO A 159 -16.28 -9.96 -7.73
CA PRO A 159 -16.83 -9.39 -8.96
C PRO A 159 -18.33 -9.62 -9.14
N ASP A 160 -18.88 -10.69 -8.56
CA ASP A 160 -20.28 -11.09 -8.80
C ASP A 160 -21.28 -10.29 -7.97
N ASN A 161 -20.93 -9.99 -6.70
CA ASN A 161 -21.84 -9.30 -5.77
C ASN A 161 -21.30 -7.95 -5.25
N ASN A 162 -20.07 -7.57 -5.67
CA ASN A 162 -19.38 -6.36 -5.24
C ASN A 162 -19.10 -6.26 -3.72
N GLU A 163 -19.23 -7.35 -2.97
CA GLU A 163 -18.96 -7.40 -1.53
C GLU A 163 -17.47 -7.61 -1.25
N VAL A 164 -17.02 -7.12 -0.10
CA VAL A 164 -15.67 -7.39 0.41
C VAL A 164 -15.70 -8.71 1.17
N ASN A 165 -14.95 -9.69 0.66
CA ASN A 165 -14.80 -11.01 1.27
C ASN A 165 -13.47 -11.10 2.01
N ASP A 166 -13.41 -11.95 3.04
CA ASP A 166 -12.19 -12.35 3.77
C ASP A 166 -11.39 -11.20 4.40
N TYR A 167 -12.07 -10.09 4.74
CA TYR A 167 -11.43 -9.00 5.49
C TYR A 167 -10.89 -9.49 6.84
N GLY A 168 -9.63 -9.16 7.16
CA GLY A 168 -8.92 -9.63 8.34
C GLY A 168 -8.46 -11.09 8.30
N ILE A 169 -8.66 -11.79 7.17
CA ILE A 169 -8.30 -13.20 6.95
C ILE A 169 -7.29 -13.31 5.80
N THR A 170 -7.56 -12.66 4.67
CA THR A 170 -6.74 -12.75 3.45
C THR A 170 -6.29 -11.36 3.02
N GLY A 171 -5.06 -11.23 2.51
CA GLY A 171 -4.61 -10.08 1.75
C GLY A 171 -4.46 -10.44 0.29
N ALA A 172 -4.89 -9.54 -0.60
CA ALA A 172 -4.78 -9.70 -2.05
C ALA A 172 -4.32 -8.39 -2.70
N TYR A 173 -3.23 -8.44 -3.47
CA TYR A 173 -2.54 -7.26 -4.01
C TYR A 173 -2.20 -7.45 -5.47
N TRP A 174 -2.62 -6.53 -6.32
CA TRP A 174 -2.26 -6.58 -7.73
C TRP A 174 -0.76 -6.44 -7.98
N THR A 175 -0.26 -7.18 -8.96
CA THR A 175 1.02 -6.91 -9.63
C THR A 175 0.79 -6.11 -10.90
N GLY A 176 1.85 -5.60 -11.52
CA GLY A 176 1.81 -5.04 -12.87
C GLY A 176 1.81 -6.11 -13.98
N SER A 177 1.77 -7.40 -13.64
CA SER A 177 1.87 -8.51 -14.59
C SER A 177 0.51 -9.10 -14.89
N ARG A 178 0.22 -9.39 -16.18
CA ARG A 178 -0.99 -10.08 -16.62
C ARG A 178 -0.71 -11.55 -16.92
N LYS A 179 -1.77 -12.34 -16.86
CA LYS A 179 -1.76 -13.73 -17.36
C LYS A 179 -2.99 -13.95 -18.25
N GLY A 180 -2.75 -13.92 -19.55
CA GLY A 180 -3.82 -14.03 -20.56
C GLY A 180 -4.73 -12.80 -20.61
N ASN A 181 -5.95 -12.97 -21.13
CA ASN A 181 -6.86 -11.85 -21.40
C ASN A 181 -7.73 -11.47 -20.21
N ASP A 182 -8.03 -12.41 -19.30
CA ASP A 182 -9.06 -12.26 -18.26
C ASP A 182 -8.50 -12.28 -16.84
N SER A 183 -7.18 -12.47 -16.67
CA SER A 183 -6.54 -12.64 -15.38
C SER A 183 -5.32 -11.74 -15.21
N GLY A 184 -5.16 -11.19 -14.02
CA GLY A 184 -3.98 -10.49 -13.55
C GLY A 184 -3.24 -11.28 -12.49
N CYS A 185 -1.91 -11.19 -12.47
CA CYS A 185 -1.12 -11.76 -11.39
C CYS A 185 -1.29 -10.92 -10.12
N CYS A 186 -1.31 -11.59 -8.97
CA CYS A 186 -1.45 -10.94 -7.67
C CYS A 186 -0.71 -11.72 -6.58
N LEU A 187 -0.23 -11.02 -5.57
CA LEU A 187 0.14 -11.60 -4.29
C LEU A 187 -1.14 -11.95 -3.55
N ILE A 188 -1.21 -13.17 -3.00
CA ILE A 188 -2.26 -13.63 -2.08
C ILE A 188 -1.59 -14.14 -0.81
N PHE A 189 -2.16 -13.81 0.34
CA PHE A 189 -1.72 -14.39 1.60
C PHE A 189 -2.88 -14.56 2.60
N ASP A 190 -2.71 -15.52 3.50
CA ASP A 190 -3.48 -15.71 4.73
C ASP A 190 -2.52 -15.78 5.94
N SER A 191 -2.99 -16.18 7.12
CA SER A 191 -2.12 -16.28 8.30
C SER A 191 -1.03 -17.36 8.22
N THR A 192 -1.01 -18.20 7.21
CA THR A 192 -0.15 -19.38 7.08
C THR A 192 0.65 -19.44 5.78
N HIS A 193 0.13 -18.84 4.71
CA HIS A 193 0.71 -18.92 3.38
C HIS A 193 0.80 -17.56 2.72
N GLN A 194 1.80 -17.40 1.86
CA GLN A 194 1.95 -16.27 0.94
C GLN A 194 2.51 -16.77 -0.41
N PHE A 195 1.87 -16.40 -1.49
CA PHE A 195 2.25 -16.83 -2.85
C PHE A 195 1.72 -15.88 -3.91
N VAL A 196 2.32 -15.91 -5.08
CA VAL A 196 1.85 -15.20 -6.27
C VAL A 196 0.97 -16.16 -7.10
N ASP A 197 -0.23 -15.71 -7.42
CA ASP A 197 -1.20 -16.43 -8.23
C ASP A 197 -1.95 -15.46 -9.16
N ASN A 198 -3.07 -15.86 -9.70
CA ASN A 198 -3.87 -15.09 -10.63
C ASN A 198 -5.30 -14.92 -10.12
N ARG A 199 -5.88 -13.76 -10.42
CA ARG A 199 -7.31 -13.49 -10.20
C ARG A 199 -7.93 -12.84 -11.42
N SER A 200 -9.26 -12.99 -11.56
CA SER A 200 -10.04 -12.29 -12.57
C SER A 200 -9.80 -10.79 -12.49
N LEU A 201 -9.62 -10.14 -13.63
CA LEU A 201 -9.43 -8.69 -13.74
C LEU A 201 -10.60 -7.88 -13.16
N SER A 202 -11.78 -8.49 -13.05
CA SER A 202 -12.97 -7.88 -12.42
C SER A 202 -12.96 -7.95 -10.89
N SER A 203 -12.05 -8.70 -10.26
CA SER A 203 -11.86 -8.67 -8.80
C SER A 203 -11.26 -7.34 -8.35
N GLY A 204 -11.69 -6.83 -7.19
CA GLY A 204 -11.06 -5.67 -6.57
C GLY A 204 -9.98 -6.09 -5.58
N LEU A 205 -8.74 -5.65 -5.78
CA LEU A 205 -7.59 -5.95 -4.89
C LEU A 205 -6.88 -4.67 -4.46
N CYS A 206 -6.08 -4.77 -3.41
CA CYS A 206 -5.23 -3.67 -2.94
C CYS A 206 -4.12 -3.32 -3.93
N LEU A 207 -3.65 -2.08 -3.81
CA LEU A 207 -2.48 -1.58 -4.53
C LEU A 207 -1.37 -1.19 -3.55
N ARG A 208 -0.20 -1.80 -3.71
CA ARG A 208 1.04 -1.41 -3.05
C ARG A 208 2.05 -1.03 -4.13
N LEU A 209 2.59 0.16 -4.04
CA LEU A 209 3.52 0.65 -5.06
C LEU A 209 4.97 0.33 -4.72
N VAL A 210 5.79 0.32 -5.76
CA VAL A 210 7.25 0.21 -5.69
C VAL A 210 7.91 1.29 -6.54
N CYS A 211 9.18 1.61 -6.24
CA CYS A 211 10.02 2.47 -7.08
C CYS A 211 11.46 1.92 -7.14
N LYS A 212 12.16 2.26 -8.22
CA LYS A 212 13.60 1.98 -8.39
C LYS A 212 14.46 3.00 -7.69
#